data_349cc2684a101025f7c92a8c5c7901a6
#
_entry.id   349cc2684a101025f7c92a8c5c7901a6
#
_cell.length_a   1.000
_cell.length_b   1.000
_cell.length_c   1.000
_cell.angle_alpha   90.00
_cell.angle_beta   90.00
_cell.angle_gamma   90.00
#
_symmetry.space_group_name_H-M   'P 1'
#
loop_
_entity.id
_entity.type
_entity.pdbx_description
1 polymer ?
#
loop_
_entity_poly.entity_id
_entity_poly.type
_entity_poly.pdbx_seq_one_letter_code
_entity_poly.pdbx_strand_id
1 'polypeptide(L)'
;MRAVIDTCVIVDALQSREPFCKDAQSIFLLCANRQFEGFLTAKAITDIYYLTHRQTHSDKATRDVLTKLCALFGLLDTTALDIRKAISAEISDFEDAVMVETAVRSSA
;
A
#
# COMPACT_ATOMS: atom_id res chain seq x y z
N MET A 1 2.65 -14.88 7.98
CA MET A 1 3.56 -13.78 7.63
C MET A 1 2.77 -12.49 7.46
N ARG A 2 3.30 -11.41 7.98
CA ARG A 2 2.67 -10.07 7.92
C ARG A 2 3.66 -9.08 7.31
N ALA A 3 3.19 -8.21 6.43
CA ALA A 3 4.03 -7.16 5.85
C ALA A 3 3.20 -5.98 5.37
N VAL A 4 3.83 -4.81 5.37
CA VAL A 4 3.28 -3.61 4.73
C VAL A 4 3.66 -3.65 3.25
N ILE A 5 2.69 -3.42 2.39
CA ILE A 5 2.87 -3.45 0.93
C ILE A 5 3.05 -2.03 0.42
N ASP A 6 4.08 -1.83 -0.41
CA ASP A 6 4.36 -0.54 -1.02
C ASP A 6 3.27 -0.16 -2.03
N THR A 7 2.97 1.13 -2.11
CA THR A 7 2.05 1.69 -3.10
C THR A 7 2.38 1.27 -4.53
N CYS A 8 3.67 1.22 -4.89
CA CYS A 8 4.10 0.81 -6.24
C CYS A 8 3.64 -0.60 -6.60
N VAL A 9 3.69 -1.53 -5.65
CA VAL A 9 3.24 -2.91 -5.87
C VAL A 9 1.74 -2.94 -6.18
N ILE A 10 0.95 -2.17 -5.42
CA ILE A 10 -0.49 -2.09 -5.61
C ILE A 10 -0.83 -1.52 -6.99
N VAL A 11 -0.19 -0.42 -7.36
CA VAL A 11 -0.44 0.25 -8.65
C VAL A 11 0.00 -0.63 -9.82
N ASP A 12 1.14 -1.33 -9.70
CA ASP A 12 1.60 -2.25 -10.74
C ASP A 12 0.59 -3.36 -10.99
N ALA A 13 -0.01 -3.91 -9.93
CA ALA A 13 -1.05 -4.93 -10.06
C ALA A 13 -2.33 -4.37 -10.69
N LEU A 14 -2.80 -3.21 -10.21
CA LEU A 14 -4.06 -2.61 -10.67
C LEU A 14 -3.99 -2.15 -12.13
N GLN A 15 -2.85 -1.62 -12.56
CA GLN A 15 -2.66 -1.06 -13.89
C GLN A 15 -1.96 -2.03 -14.85
N SER A 16 -1.72 -3.26 -14.41
CA SER A 16 -1.04 -4.30 -15.20
C SER A 16 0.28 -3.82 -15.80
N ARG A 17 1.09 -3.12 -15.01
CA ARG A 17 2.36 -2.55 -15.47
C ARG A 17 3.42 -3.63 -15.64
N GLU A 18 3.90 -3.78 -16.87
CA GLU A 18 5.01 -4.67 -17.18
C GLU A 18 6.36 -4.03 -16.78
N PRO A 19 7.35 -4.82 -16.35
CA PRO A 19 7.35 -6.29 -16.20
C PRO A 19 6.87 -6.77 -14.81
N PHE A 20 6.40 -5.88 -13.94
CA PHE A 20 6.19 -6.14 -12.51
C PHE A 20 4.79 -6.66 -12.16
N CYS A 21 3.83 -6.56 -13.08
CA CYS A 21 2.42 -6.84 -12.74
C CYS A 21 2.17 -8.29 -12.30
N LYS A 22 2.87 -9.26 -12.87
CA LYS A 22 2.68 -10.67 -12.49
C LYS A 22 3.08 -10.94 -11.05
N ASP A 23 4.23 -10.42 -10.63
CA ASP A 23 4.69 -10.58 -9.25
C ASP A 23 3.79 -9.84 -8.28
N ALA A 24 3.36 -8.63 -8.64
CA ALA A 24 2.43 -7.83 -7.84
C ALA A 24 1.08 -8.54 -7.70
N GLN A 25 0.55 -9.10 -8.76
CA GLN A 25 -0.71 -9.85 -8.73
C GLN A 25 -0.61 -11.13 -7.92
N SER A 26 0.56 -11.77 -7.90
CA SER A 26 0.79 -12.93 -7.05
C SER A 26 0.65 -12.60 -5.56
N ILE A 27 1.08 -11.41 -5.14
CA ILE A 27 0.89 -10.93 -3.76
C ILE A 27 -0.60 -10.81 -3.43
N PHE A 28 -1.40 -10.29 -4.37
CA PHE A 28 -2.86 -10.21 -4.20
C PHE A 28 -3.47 -11.59 -3.99
N LEU A 29 -3.05 -12.58 -4.75
CA LEU A 29 -3.55 -13.96 -4.61
C LEU A 29 -3.16 -14.57 -3.27
N LEU A 30 -1.94 -14.36 -2.81
CA LEU A 30 -1.50 -14.85 -1.50
C LEU A 30 -2.35 -14.24 -0.38
N CYS A 31 -2.69 -12.95 -0.47
CA CYS A 31 -3.56 -12.30 0.51
C CYS A 31 -5.00 -12.82 0.42
N ALA A 32 -5.53 -13.01 -0.79
CA ALA A 32 -6.88 -13.54 -1.00
C ALA A 32 -7.02 -14.95 -0.44
N ASN A 33 -5.98 -15.77 -0.56
CA ASN A 33 -5.96 -17.14 -0.06
C ASN A 33 -5.56 -17.24 1.42
N ARG A 34 -5.38 -16.09 2.10
CA ARG A 34 -4.99 -16.01 3.51
C ARG A 34 -3.66 -16.72 3.83
N GLN A 35 -2.80 -16.86 2.84
CA GLN A 35 -1.45 -17.39 3.02
C GLN A 35 -0.48 -16.30 3.47
N PHE A 36 -0.90 -15.05 3.35
CA PHE A 36 -0.10 -13.88 3.65
C PHE A 36 -1.02 -12.76 4.13
N GLU A 37 -0.64 -12.08 5.19
CA GLU A 37 -1.39 -10.95 5.72
C GLU A 37 -0.71 -9.64 5.32
N GLY A 38 -1.27 -8.98 4.31
CA GLY A 38 -0.75 -7.73 3.77
C GLY A 38 -1.47 -6.52 4.37
N PHE A 39 -0.72 -5.45 4.58
CA PHE A 39 -1.23 -4.19 5.11
C PHE A 39 -0.85 -3.02 4.21
N LEU A 40 -1.73 -2.04 4.15
CA LEU A 40 -1.46 -0.75 3.53
C LEU A 40 -1.49 0.32 4.61
N THR A 41 -0.67 1.35 4.47
CA THR A 41 -0.78 2.49 5.36
C THR A 41 -1.97 3.36 4.95
N ALA A 42 -2.60 4.02 5.90
CA ALA A 42 -3.71 4.94 5.60
C ALA A 42 -3.29 6.01 4.60
N LYS A 43 -2.05 6.50 4.68
CA LYS A 43 -1.50 7.48 3.75
C LYS A 43 -1.41 6.92 2.32
N ALA A 44 -1.04 5.65 2.17
CA ALA A 44 -0.92 5.01 0.86
C ALA A 44 -2.27 4.98 0.10
N ILE A 45 -3.38 4.88 0.81
CA ILE A 45 -4.72 4.86 0.21
C ILE A 45 -4.99 6.15 -0.58
N THR A 46 -4.59 7.31 -0.07
CA THR A 46 -4.79 8.58 -0.81
C THR A 46 -3.94 8.61 -2.08
N ASP A 47 -2.71 8.13 -2.02
CA ASP A 47 -1.83 8.05 -3.19
C ASP A 47 -2.41 7.10 -4.25
N ILE A 48 -2.89 5.94 -3.81
CA ILE A 48 -3.53 4.94 -4.69
C ILE A 48 -4.78 5.53 -5.35
N TYR A 49 -5.58 6.30 -4.59
CA TYR A 49 -6.76 6.97 -5.15
C TYR A 49 -6.38 7.83 -6.35
N TYR A 50 -5.42 8.75 -6.19
CA TYR A 50 -5.07 9.68 -7.25
C TYR A 50 -4.44 8.99 -8.46
N LEU A 51 -3.58 8.01 -8.24
CA LEU A 51 -2.98 7.24 -9.31
C LEU A 51 -4.02 6.42 -10.08
N THR A 52 -4.97 5.83 -9.39
CA THR A 52 -6.04 5.03 -10.00
C THR A 52 -7.05 5.94 -10.71
N HIS A 53 -7.39 7.08 -10.13
CA HIS A 53 -8.32 8.04 -10.72
C HIS A 53 -7.83 8.57 -12.07
N ARG A 54 -6.52 8.71 -12.26
CA ARG A 54 -5.96 9.08 -13.56
C ARG A 54 -6.30 8.09 -14.67
N GLN A 55 -6.54 6.83 -14.31
CA GLN A 55 -6.93 5.78 -15.27
C GLN A 55 -8.44 5.69 -15.44
N THR A 56 -9.20 5.75 -14.36
CA THR A 56 -10.65 5.53 -14.39
C THR A 56 -11.43 6.77 -14.80
N HIS A 57 -10.92 7.96 -14.50
CA HIS A 57 -11.61 9.26 -14.66
C HIS A 57 -12.98 9.29 -13.96
N SER A 58 -13.19 8.45 -12.97
CA SER A 58 -14.45 8.31 -12.24
C SER A 58 -14.18 8.15 -10.75
N ASP A 59 -14.75 9.04 -9.94
CA ASP A 59 -14.65 8.93 -8.48
C ASP A 59 -15.30 7.64 -7.99
N LYS A 60 -16.48 7.30 -8.51
CA LYS A 60 -17.19 6.09 -8.10
C LYS A 60 -16.37 4.83 -8.39
N ALA A 61 -15.85 4.70 -9.60
CA ALA A 61 -15.04 3.55 -9.98
C ALA A 61 -13.79 3.44 -9.12
N THR A 62 -13.16 4.57 -8.83
CA THR A 62 -11.95 4.62 -8.00
C THR A 62 -12.25 4.22 -6.56
N ARG A 63 -13.34 4.73 -5.97
CA ARG A 63 -13.75 4.34 -4.61
C ARG A 63 -14.10 2.86 -4.53
N ASP A 64 -14.70 2.29 -5.56
CA ASP A 64 -14.97 0.85 -5.61
C ASP A 64 -13.67 0.04 -5.57
N VAL A 65 -12.63 0.47 -6.27
CA VAL A 65 -11.30 -0.16 -6.21
C VAL A 65 -10.75 -0.09 -4.78
N LEU A 66 -10.84 1.07 -4.13
CA LEU A 66 -10.35 1.22 -2.75
C LEU A 66 -11.12 0.32 -1.78
N THR A 67 -12.41 0.17 -1.97
CA THR A 67 -13.23 -0.72 -1.14
C THR A 67 -12.74 -2.17 -1.24
N LYS A 68 -12.43 -2.62 -2.44
CA LYS A 68 -11.89 -3.95 -2.67
C LYS A 68 -10.50 -4.13 -2.04
N LEU A 69 -9.65 -3.12 -2.14
CA LEU A 69 -8.33 -3.16 -1.51
C LEU A 69 -8.45 -3.25 0.01
N CYS A 70 -9.37 -2.50 0.62
CA CYS A 70 -9.59 -2.54 2.06
C CYS A 70 -10.19 -3.87 2.54
N ALA A 71 -10.85 -4.61 1.66
CA ALA A 71 -11.32 -5.95 1.97
C ALA A 71 -10.18 -6.99 1.91
N LEU A 72 -9.18 -6.75 1.06
CA LEU A 72 -8.06 -7.67 0.84
C LEU A 72 -6.89 -7.42 1.80
N PHE A 73 -6.59 -6.15 2.07
CA PHE A 73 -5.47 -5.72 2.90
C PHE A 73 -5.99 -5.03 4.16
N GLY A 74 -5.27 -5.21 5.27
CA GLY A 74 -5.52 -4.42 6.47
C GLY A 74 -5.00 -2.99 6.30
N LEU A 75 -5.54 -2.05 7.07
CA LEU A 75 -5.05 -0.68 7.07
C LEU A 75 -4.31 -0.40 8.38
N LEU A 76 -3.18 0.29 8.28
CA LEU A 76 -2.39 0.73 9.42
C LEU A 76 -2.32 2.25 9.44
N ASP A 77 -2.53 2.82 10.63
CA ASP A 77 -2.39 4.25 10.85
C ASP A 77 -0.92 4.64 10.87
N THR A 78 -0.59 5.76 10.22
CA THR A 78 0.69 6.43 10.41
C THR A 78 0.49 7.50 11.48
N THR A 79 1.28 7.42 12.54
CA THR A 79 1.17 8.35 13.68
C THR A 79 2.16 9.48 13.58
N ALA A 80 1.95 10.52 14.41
CA ALA A 80 2.91 11.61 14.53
C ALA A 80 4.30 11.11 14.92
N LEU A 81 4.37 10.09 15.77
CA LEU A 81 5.65 9.50 16.16
C LEU A 81 6.36 8.84 14.98
N ASP A 82 5.62 8.17 14.10
CA ASP A 82 6.19 7.57 12.91
C ASP A 82 6.84 8.64 12.02
N ILE A 83 6.18 9.77 11.85
CA ILE A 83 6.70 10.90 11.08
C ILE A 83 7.97 11.47 11.73
N ARG A 84 7.97 11.67 13.03
CA ARG A 84 9.15 12.19 13.76
C ARG A 84 10.35 11.27 13.63
N LYS A 85 10.13 9.97 13.75
CA LYS A 85 11.20 8.97 13.57
C LYS A 85 11.71 8.94 12.13
N ALA A 86 10.81 9.06 11.15
CA ALA A 86 11.18 9.07 9.74
C ALA A 86 12.08 10.26 9.39
N ILE A 87 11.82 11.44 9.98
CA ILE A 87 12.63 12.64 9.76
C ILE A 87 14.10 12.43 10.13
N SER A 88 14.37 11.66 11.19
CA SER A 88 15.73 11.37 11.64
C SER A 88 16.28 10.03 11.14
N ALA A 89 15.53 9.29 10.34
CA ALA A 89 15.98 8.01 9.79
C ALA A 89 17.02 8.21 8.68
N GLU A 90 17.89 7.22 8.50
CA GLU A 90 18.94 7.26 7.48
C GLU A 90 18.47 6.73 6.11
N ILE A 91 17.17 6.52 5.95
CA ILE A 91 16.55 6.12 4.70
C ILE A 91 16.38 7.35 3.83
N SER A 92 16.92 7.33 2.60
CA SER A 92 16.97 8.50 1.72
C SER A 92 15.60 8.95 1.21
N ASP A 93 14.69 8.02 0.93
CA ASP A 93 13.32 8.34 0.51
C ASP A 93 12.44 8.52 1.74
N PHE A 94 11.87 9.72 1.91
CA PHE A 94 11.07 10.03 3.09
C PHE A 94 9.80 9.20 3.18
N GLU A 95 9.11 8.94 2.07
CA GLU A 95 7.90 8.11 2.07
C GLU A 95 8.22 6.69 2.51
N ASP A 96 9.33 6.13 2.04
CA ASP A 96 9.80 4.82 2.47
C ASP A 96 10.14 4.82 3.96
N ALA A 97 10.78 5.86 4.45
CA ALA A 97 11.09 5.98 5.88
C ALA A 97 9.82 5.99 6.74
N VAL A 98 8.79 6.72 6.31
CA VAL A 98 7.49 6.75 7.01
C VAL A 98 6.84 5.36 7.02
N MET A 99 6.87 4.68 5.89
CA MET A 99 6.31 3.33 5.76
C MET A 99 7.04 2.34 6.67
N VAL A 100 8.37 2.39 6.69
CA VAL A 100 9.19 1.51 7.55
C VAL A 100 8.89 1.74 9.02
N GLU A 101 8.81 3.00 9.47
CA GLU A 101 8.50 3.31 10.87
C GLU A 101 7.09 2.84 11.26
N THR A 102 6.12 3.01 10.36
CA THR A 102 4.76 2.50 10.57
C THR A 102 4.77 0.98 10.70
N ALA A 103 5.50 0.29 9.83
CA ALA A 103 5.60 -1.16 9.84
C ALA A 103 6.26 -1.66 11.14
N VAL A 104 7.36 -1.06 11.53
CA VAL A 104 8.10 -1.43 12.76
C VAL A 104 7.21 -1.28 13.99
N ARG A 105 6.52 -0.15 14.13
CA ARG A 105 5.62 0.10 15.26
C ARG A 105 4.47 -0.91 15.29
N SER A 106 3.97 -1.31 14.13
CA SER A 106 2.81 -2.21 13.98
C SER A 106 3.21 -3.68 13.97
N SER A 107 4.49 -3.99 14.03
CA SER A 107 5.02 -5.37 13.94
C SER A 107 4.65 -6.05 12.61
N ALA A 108 4.63 -5.28 11.55
CA ALA A 108 4.29 -5.78 10.22
C ALA A 108 5.46 -5.76 9.23
#